data_f9d5c5b7270c048ff9a3694da1fd7453
#
_entry.id   f9d5c5b7270c048ff9a3694da1fd7453
#
_cell.length_a   1.000
_cell.length_b   1.000
_cell.length_c   1.000
_cell.angle_alpha   90.00
_cell.angle_beta   90.00
_cell.angle_gamma   90.00
#
_symmetry.space_group_name_H-M   'P 1'
#
loop_
_entity.id
_entity.type
_entity.pdbx_description
1 polymer ?
#
loop_
_entity_poly.entity_id
_entity_poly.type
_entity_poly.pdbx_seq_one_letter_code
_entity_poly.pdbx_strand_id
1 'polypeptide(L)'
;MITGIAHINLLVPAGTLDLAEAFYGDTLGLKRVSVPALQTHELAWFDITPGGQQVHIAFGENELKSRRHPCFKIESPEALLKLRRRIWEHYEKADSASPQEADRPGERESGAKGVEYPRRFFARDYAGNRLEFSI
;
A
#
# COMPACT_ATOMS: atom_id res chain seq x y z
N MET A 1 -2.68 -27.98 0.11
CA MET A 1 -1.40 -27.27 0.40
C MET A 1 -1.56 -25.79 0.09
N ILE A 2 -0.82 -24.91 0.79
CA ILE A 2 -0.83 -23.45 0.52
C ILE A 2 -0.11 -23.21 -0.81
N THR A 3 -0.71 -22.40 -1.69
CA THR A 3 -0.18 -22.09 -3.03
C THR A 3 0.17 -20.60 -3.21
N GLY A 4 -0.15 -19.76 -2.23
CA GLY A 4 0.13 -18.32 -2.28
C GLY A 4 -0.67 -17.54 -1.24
N ILE A 5 -0.60 -16.24 -1.34
CA ILE A 5 -1.43 -15.30 -0.56
C ILE A 5 -2.58 -14.84 -1.46
N ALA A 6 -3.83 -15.04 -1.02
CA ALA A 6 -4.99 -14.59 -1.78
C ALA A 6 -5.22 -13.08 -1.58
N HIS A 7 -5.15 -12.61 -0.34
CA HIS A 7 -5.26 -11.19 -0.03
C HIS A 7 -4.52 -10.83 1.26
N ILE A 8 -4.29 -9.54 1.42
CA ILE A 8 -3.90 -8.93 2.69
C ILE A 8 -5.04 -8.01 3.15
N ASN A 9 -5.23 -7.90 4.46
CA ASN A 9 -6.22 -7.01 5.05
C ASN A 9 -5.51 -5.88 5.79
N LEU A 10 -5.81 -4.63 5.42
CA LEU A 10 -5.24 -3.43 6.01
C LEU A 10 -6.33 -2.60 6.67
N LEU A 11 -6.06 -2.07 7.85
CA LEU A 11 -7.04 -1.31 8.63
C LEU A 11 -6.90 0.18 8.36
N VAL A 12 -8.06 0.84 8.23
CA VAL A 12 -8.16 2.30 8.11
C VAL A 12 -9.23 2.83 9.05
N PRO A 13 -9.21 4.11 9.43
CA PRO A 13 -10.27 4.70 10.23
C PRO A 13 -11.64 4.60 9.55
N ALA A 14 -12.68 4.41 10.34
CA ALA A 14 -14.05 4.35 9.84
C ALA A 14 -14.41 5.60 9.02
N GLY A 15 -15.16 5.42 7.94
CA GLY A 15 -15.60 6.53 7.08
C GLY A 15 -14.55 7.08 6.13
N THR A 16 -13.40 6.41 5.93
CA THR A 16 -12.30 6.88 5.10
C THR A 16 -12.03 6.05 3.83
N LEU A 17 -13.07 5.40 3.27
CA LEU A 17 -12.91 4.61 2.03
C LEU A 17 -12.57 5.48 0.82
N ASP A 18 -12.99 6.74 0.79
CA ASP A 18 -12.60 7.71 -0.22
C ASP A 18 -11.09 8.02 -0.19
N LEU A 19 -10.50 8.10 1.00
CA LEU A 19 -9.06 8.26 1.17
C LEU A 19 -8.29 6.99 0.75
N ALA A 20 -8.87 5.81 1.01
CA ALA A 20 -8.32 4.54 0.52
C ALA A 20 -8.32 4.50 -1.02
N GLU A 21 -9.39 4.96 -1.68
CA GLU A 21 -9.44 5.08 -3.15
C GLU A 21 -8.34 6.01 -3.67
N ALA A 22 -8.19 7.19 -3.06
CA ALA A 22 -7.16 8.15 -3.45
C ALA A 22 -5.73 7.60 -3.29
N PHE A 23 -5.47 6.84 -2.23
CA PHE A 23 -4.14 6.28 -1.99
C PHE A 23 -3.90 4.98 -2.78
N TYR A 24 -4.73 3.95 -2.57
CA TYR A 24 -4.54 2.64 -3.19
C TYR A 24 -4.91 2.62 -4.67
N GLY A 25 -5.99 3.33 -5.05
CA GLY A 25 -6.43 3.47 -6.43
C GLY A 25 -5.56 4.43 -7.21
N ASP A 26 -5.58 5.72 -6.87
CA ASP A 26 -4.94 6.76 -7.67
C ASP A 26 -3.41 6.77 -7.51
N THR A 27 -2.89 6.69 -6.28
CA THR A 27 -1.45 6.81 -6.03
C THR A 27 -0.71 5.50 -6.31
N LEU A 28 -1.18 4.36 -5.79
CA LEU A 28 -0.55 3.06 -6.07
C LEU A 28 -0.94 2.51 -7.44
N GLY A 29 -2.08 2.93 -8.01
CA GLY A 29 -2.55 2.47 -9.30
C GLY A 29 -3.21 1.09 -9.28
N LEU A 30 -3.70 0.66 -8.10
CA LEU A 30 -4.45 -0.60 -7.98
C LEU A 30 -5.89 -0.41 -8.47
N LYS A 31 -6.45 -1.46 -9.05
CA LYS A 31 -7.83 -1.42 -9.56
C LYS A 31 -8.82 -1.78 -8.48
N ARG A 32 -9.69 -0.82 -8.09
CA ARG A 32 -10.82 -1.12 -7.22
C ARG A 32 -11.81 -2.08 -7.89
N VAL A 33 -12.27 -3.07 -7.14
CA VAL A 33 -13.24 -4.07 -7.59
C VAL A 33 -14.44 -4.11 -6.65
N SER A 34 -15.56 -4.68 -7.13
CA SER A 34 -16.77 -4.80 -6.34
C SER A 34 -16.59 -5.76 -5.17
N VAL A 35 -17.03 -5.35 -4.00
CA VAL A 35 -17.12 -6.23 -2.82
C VAL A 35 -18.33 -7.15 -2.97
N PRO A 36 -18.22 -8.45 -2.66
CA PRO A 36 -19.36 -9.37 -2.73
C PRO A 36 -20.56 -8.89 -1.90
N ALA A 37 -21.78 -9.04 -2.43
CA ALA A 37 -23.00 -8.54 -1.83
C ALA A 37 -23.32 -9.10 -0.42
N LEU A 38 -22.74 -10.25 -0.07
CA LEU A 38 -22.88 -10.84 1.27
C LEU A 38 -21.97 -10.19 2.33
N GLN A 39 -21.06 -9.33 1.95
CA GLN A 39 -20.27 -8.56 2.90
C GLN A 39 -21.15 -7.46 3.49
N THR A 40 -21.26 -7.45 4.82
CA THR A 40 -22.12 -6.50 5.57
C THR A 40 -21.39 -5.26 6.04
N HIS A 41 -20.07 -5.16 5.77
CA HIS A 41 -19.22 -4.04 6.17
C HIS A 41 -18.92 -3.14 4.98
N GLU A 42 -18.77 -1.85 5.24
CA GLU A 42 -18.21 -0.91 4.25
C GLU A 42 -16.73 -1.21 4.07
N LEU A 43 -16.42 -1.87 2.95
CA LEU A 43 -15.08 -2.32 2.61
C LEU A 43 -14.70 -1.81 1.22
N ALA A 44 -13.39 -1.72 0.95
CA ALA A 44 -12.87 -1.52 -0.38
C ALA A 44 -11.88 -2.64 -0.72
N TRP A 45 -12.01 -3.20 -1.90
CA TRP A 45 -11.12 -4.23 -2.43
C TRP A 45 -10.41 -3.73 -3.67
N PHE A 46 -9.11 -3.99 -3.73
CA PHE A 46 -8.25 -3.59 -4.84
C PHE A 46 -7.48 -4.78 -5.37
N ASP A 47 -7.54 -5.01 -6.67
CA ASP A 47 -6.72 -6.03 -7.32
C ASP A 47 -5.26 -5.56 -7.39
N ILE A 48 -4.33 -6.41 -6.92
CA ILE A 48 -2.89 -6.28 -7.17
C ILE A 48 -2.60 -6.81 -8.57
N THR A 49 -3.16 -7.99 -8.90
CA THR A 49 -3.14 -8.58 -10.23
C THR A 49 -4.56 -8.90 -10.68
N PRO A 50 -4.91 -8.74 -11.96
CA PRO A 50 -6.26 -8.98 -12.44
C PRO A 50 -6.77 -10.38 -12.06
N GLY A 51 -7.85 -10.43 -11.26
CA GLY A 51 -8.45 -11.69 -10.79
C GLY A 51 -7.57 -12.54 -9.87
N GLY A 52 -6.50 -11.96 -9.33
CA GLY A 52 -5.53 -12.65 -8.48
C GLY A 52 -5.48 -12.11 -7.06
N GLN A 53 -4.29 -11.74 -6.61
CA GLN A 53 -4.06 -11.25 -5.26
C GLN A 53 -4.69 -9.86 -5.04
N GLN A 54 -5.17 -9.59 -3.84
CA GLN A 54 -5.90 -8.37 -3.52
C GLN A 54 -5.40 -7.70 -2.24
N VAL A 55 -5.65 -6.39 -2.14
CA VAL A 55 -5.66 -5.62 -0.90
C VAL A 55 -7.11 -5.42 -0.49
N HIS A 56 -7.47 -5.85 0.71
CA HIS A 56 -8.76 -5.58 1.33
C HIS A 56 -8.59 -4.51 2.39
N ILE A 57 -9.45 -3.51 2.36
CA ILE A 57 -9.49 -2.43 3.35
C ILE A 57 -10.67 -2.69 4.28
N ALA A 58 -10.40 -2.69 5.58
CA ALA A 58 -11.41 -2.80 6.63
C ALA A 58 -11.24 -1.66 7.64
N PHE A 59 -12.30 -1.38 8.39
CA PHE A 59 -12.23 -0.36 9.44
C PHE A 59 -11.60 -0.91 10.72
N GLY A 60 -10.74 -0.13 11.33
CA GLY A 60 -10.09 -0.45 12.58
C GLY A 60 -8.94 0.49 12.90
N GLU A 61 -8.27 0.23 14.00
CA GLU A 61 -7.12 1.01 14.46
C GLU A 61 -5.83 0.22 14.25
N ASN A 62 -4.78 0.90 13.84
CA ASN A 62 -3.46 0.35 13.68
C ASN A 62 -2.59 0.60 14.92
N GLU A 63 -1.73 -0.36 15.21
CA GLU A 63 -0.63 -0.17 16.17
C GLU A 63 0.32 0.92 15.65
N LEU A 64 0.58 1.92 16.49
CA LEU A 64 1.49 3.01 16.17
C LEU A 64 2.89 2.48 15.82
N LYS A 65 3.41 2.92 14.67
CA LYS A 65 4.75 2.53 14.19
C LYS A 65 4.94 1.02 14.04
N SER A 66 3.87 0.26 13.79
CA SER A 66 3.95 -1.17 13.54
C SER A 66 4.99 -1.48 12.45
N ARG A 67 5.78 -2.53 12.68
CA ARG A 67 6.78 -3.01 11.71
C ARG A 67 6.20 -4.06 10.75
N ARG A 68 4.98 -4.53 11.00
CA ARG A 68 4.29 -5.48 10.12
C ARG A 68 3.95 -4.79 8.81
N HIS A 69 4.22 -5.43 7.70
CA HIS A 69 3.95 -4.87 6.38
C HIS A 69 3.90 -5.94 5.30
N PRO A 70 3.08 -5.75 4.27
CA PRO A 70 3.22 -6.47 3.02
C PRO A 70 4.40 -5.93 2.22
N CYS A 71 5.00 -6.79 1.42
CA CYS A 71 5.97 -6.39 0.39
C CYS A 71 5.34 -6.63 -0.98
N PHE A 72 5.15 -5.56 -1.73
CA PHE A 72 4.65 -5.60 -3.11
C PHE A 72 5.80 -5.78 -4.08
N LYS A 73 5.67 -6.78 -4.95
CA LYS A 73 6.63 -6.99 -6.03
C LYS A 73 6.35 -6.03 -7.17
N ILE A 74 7.38 -5.32 -7.61
CA ILE A 74 7.33 -4.37 -8.72
C ILE A 74 8.03 -4.96 -9.94
N GLU A 75 7.48 -4.71 -11.11
CA GLU A 75 7.86 -5.36 -12.37
C GLU A 75 9.25 -4.97 -12.89
N SER A 76 9.72 -3.76 -12.59
CA SER A 76 11.02 -3.27 -13.09
C SER A 76 11.63 -2.17 -12.21
N PRO A 77 12.95 -1.91 -12.34
CA PRO A 77 13.60 -0.79 -11.66
C PRO A 77 12.99 0.57 -12.01
N GLU A 78 12.60 0.77 -13.26
CA GLU A 78 11.98 1.99 -13.75
C GLU A 78 10.60 2.20 -13.13
N ALA A 79 9.78 1.14 -13.05
CA ALA A 79 8.48 1.15 -12.41
C ALA A 79 8.61 1.44 -10.91
N LEU A 80 9.61 0.87 -10.23
CA LEU A 80 9.90 1.11 -8.83
C LEU A 80 10.22 2.59 -8.57
N LEU A 81 11.09 3.20 -9.37
CA LEU A 81 11.42 4.62 -9.27
C LEU A 81 10.23 5.52 -9.56
N LYS A 82 9.42 5.18 -10.56
CA LYS A 82 8.21 5.92 -10.91
C LYS A 82 7.18 5.89 -9.77
N LEU A 83 6.97 4.72 -9.17
CA LEU A 83 6.06 4.57 -8.03
C LEU A 83 6.57 5.36 -6.81
N ARG A 84 7.87 5.28 -6.51
CA ARG A 84 8.48 6.02 -5.40
C ARG A 84 8.30 7.53 -5.55
N ARG A 85 8.47 8.08 -6.75
CA ARG A 85 8.21 9.50 -7.04
C ARG A 85 6.74 9.86 -6.83
N ARG A 86 5.81 9.06 -7.35
CA ARG A 86 4.38 9.30 -7.24
C ARG A 86 3.89 9.28 -5.78
N ILE A 87 4.39 8.36 -4.97
CA ILE A 87 4.10 8.32 -3.53
C ILE A 87 4.69 9.54 -2.81
N TRP A 88 5.91 9.93 -3.16
CA TRP A 88 6.55 11.12 -2.61
C TRP A 88 5.79 12.41 -2.97
N GLU A 89 5.39 12.56 -4.22
CA GLU A 89 4.56 13.69 -4.68
C GLU A 89 3.24 13.77 -3.92
N HIS A 90 2.60 12.63 -3.65
CA HIS A 90 1.40 12.60 -2.81
C HIS A 90 1.70 12.96 -1.35
N TYR A 91 2.83 12.52 -0.81
CA TYR A 91 3.29 12.92 0.53
C TYR A 91 3.46 14.44 0.64
N GLU A 92 4.06 15.08 -0.36
CA GLU A 92 4.27 16.53 -0.38
C GLU A 92 2.97 17.34 -0.50
N LYS A 93 1.90 16.78 -1.07
CA LYS A 93 0.58 17.43 -1.11
C LYS A 93 -0.01 17.66 0.28
N ALA A 94 0.30 16.81 1.24
CA ALA A 94 -0.16 16.89 2.62
C ALA A 94 -1.69 17.00 2.75
N ASP A 95 -2.43 16.31 1.88
CA ASP A 95 -3.89 16.18 1.98
C ASP A 95 -4.28 15.01 2.90
N SER A 96 -5.58 14.80 3.10
CA SER A 96 -6.10 13.78 4.03
C SER A 96 -5.75 12.35 3.64
N ALA A 97 -5.52 12.08 2.35
CA ALA A 97 -5.15 10.77 1.82
C ALA A 97 -3.63 10.60 1.69
N SER A 98 -2.85 11.66 1.94
CA SER A 98 -1.40 11.62 1.82
C SER A 98 -0.77 10.59 2.76
N PRO A 99 0.25 9.86 2.32
CA PRO A 99 0.97 8.94 3.19
C PRO A 99 1.58 9.66 4.38
N GLN A 100 1.60 9.01 5.53
CA GLN A 100 2.22 9.56 6.76
C GLN A 100 3.75 9.58 6.68
N GLU A 101 4.32 8.63 5.95
CA GLU A 101 5.76 8.52 5.71
C GLU A 101 6.01 8.03 4.28
N ALA A 102 7.04 8.54 3.64
CA ALA A 102 7.46 8.09 2.31
C ALA A 102 8.98 8.24 2.16
N ASP A 103 9.62 7.23 1.59
CA ASP A 103 11.05 7.30 1.28
C ASP A 103 11.28 8.25 0.09
N ARG A 104 12.05 9.31 0.32
CA ARG A 104 12.34 10.34 -0.69
C ARG A 104 13.14 9.76 -1.86
N PRO A 105 12.75 10.05 -3.13
CA PRO A 105 13.54 9.66 -4.30
C PRO A 105 14.98 10.19 -4.23
N GLY A 106 15.95 9.35 -4.59
CA GLY A 106 17.35 9.70 -4.56
C GLY A 106 18.04 9.60 -3.20
N GLU A 107 17.27 9.38 -2.12
CA GLU A 107 17.80 9.17 -0.78
C GLU A 107 17.79 7.67 -0.43
N ARG A 108 18.46 7.36 0.68
CA ARG A 108 18.47 6.00 1.22
C ARG A 108 17.08 5.60 1.69
N GLU A 109 16.69 4.35 1.45
CA GLU A 109 15.44 3.80 1.96
C GLU A 109 15.48 3.60 3.50
N SER A 110 14.32 3.62 4.15
CA SER A 110 14.17 3.60 5.61
C SER A 110 14.18 2.19 6.24
N GLY A 111 14.33 1.14 5.44
CA GLY A 111 14.34 -0.23 5.92
C GLY A 111 15.65 -0.65 6.61
N ALA A 112 15.62 -1.79 7.28
CA ALA A 112 16.84 -2.41 7.82
C ALA A 112 17.77 -2.82 6.67
N LYS A 113 19.07 -2.65 6.89
CA LYS A 113 20.06 -3.01 5.88
C LYS A 113 20.24 -4.52 5.78
N GLY A 114 20.27 -5.03 4.54
CA GLY A 114 20.66 -6.38 4.21
C GLY A 114 21.26 -6.38 2.81
N VAL A 115 22.28 -7.19 2.59
CA VAL A 115 22.90 -7.32 1.26
C VAL A 115 22.07 -8.18 0.30
N GLU A 116 21.21 -9.01 0.85
CA GLU A 116 20.30 -9.91 0.12
C GLU A 116 19.05 -9.24 -0.44
N TYR A 117 18.77 -8.01 -0.05
CA TYR A 117 17.63 -7.27 -0.59
C TYR A 117 18.07 -6.39 -1.74
N PRO A 118 17.47 -6.57 -2.92
CA PRO A 118 17.71 -5.71 -4.07
C PRO A 118 17.12 -4.33 -3.82
N ARG A 119 16.79 -3.62 -4.87
CA ARG A 119 16.19 -2.29 -4.76
C ARG A 119 14.81 -2.37 -4.14
N ARG A 120 14.56 -1.51 -3.16
CA ARG A 120 13.27 -1.38 -2.47
C ARG A 120 13.09 0.02 -1.92
N PHE A 121 11.88 0.33 -1.48
CA PHE A 121 11.58 1.50 -0.67
C PHE A 121 10.33 1.26 0.18
N PHE A 122 10.05 2.17 1.12
CA PHE A 122 8.96 2.06 2.06
C PHE A 122 8.09 3.31 2.04
N ALA A 123 6.84 3.13 2.45
CA ALA A 123 5.91 4.19 2.79
C ALA A 123 4.98 3.74 3.93
N ARG A 124 4.29 4.69 4.56
CA ARG A 124 3.10 4.41 5.37
C ARG A 124 1.93 5.11 4.73
N ASP A 125 0.81 4.39 4.55
CA ASP A 125 -0.40 5.02 4.06
C ASP A 125 -0.94 6.07 5.04
N TYR A 126 -2.05 6.71 4.70
CA TYR A 126 -2.68 7.75 5.53
C TYR A 126 -3.17 7.23 6.90
N ALA A 127 -3.36 5.91 7.06
CA ALA A 127 -3.76 5.25 8.30
C ALA A 127 -2.57 4.63 9.08
N GLY A 128 -1.33 4.81 8.61
CA GLY A 128 -0.11 4.31 9.25
C GLY A 128 0.27 2.88 8.91
N ASN A 129 -0.43 2.20 7.99
CA ASN A 129 -0.02 0.89 7.49
C ASN A 129 1.33 1.00 6.77
N ARG A 130 2.31 0.23 7.23
CA ARG A 130 3.61 0.18 6.56
C ARG A 130 3.52 -0.67 5.30
N LEU A 131 4.15 -0.20 4.24
CA LEU A 131 4.19 -0.85 2.93
C LEU A 131 5.62 -0.90 2.44
N GLU A 132 6.04 -2.05 1.90
CA GLU A 132 7.31 -2.23 1.20
C GLU A 132 7.04 -2.47 -0.28
N PHE A 133 7.90 -1.93 -1.11
CA PHE A 133 7.89 -2.10 -2.57
C PHE A 133 9.28 -2.54 -3.02
N SER A 134 9.38 -3.67 -3.70
CA SER A 134 10.65 -4.30 -4.07
C SER A 134 10.58 -4.92 -5.47
N ILE A 135 11.74 -5.07 -6.08
CA ILE A 135 11.91 -5.84 -7.33
C ILE A 135 12.03 -7.33 -6.98
#